data_4f8067b03c73e5a75b1be624c3824c0b
#
_entry.id   4f8067b03c73e5a75b1be624c3824c0b
#
_cell.length_a   1.000
_cell.length_b   1.000
_cell.length_c   1.000
_cell.angle_alpha   90.00
_cell.angle_beta   90.00
_cell.angle_gamma   90.00
#
_symmetry.space_group_name_H-M   'P 1'
#
loop_
_entity.id
_entity.type
_entity.pdbx_description
1 polymer ?
#
loop_
_entity_poly.entity_id
_entity_poly.type
_entity_poly.pdbx_seq_one_letter_code
_entity_poly.pdbx_strand_id
1 'polypeptide(L)'
;MKPYPFTASLPIMSAVDKAKLVEDVKYKYRKWEKANQFSTYAYKALYLLRLTSPDGMVGVGLLGLLPADAYGQGEILPHEATLAHSQAKQVEALCEQQAMTKPVLLTYRQSETLDIALKRALPMAQLVVDYDYLDYRYEYFALSDAEAVSDLQELWSATNPQLLVADGHHRLASSLILQNQPETGAPRHVSALMLADEWLLLDAFYRVISPHPTQTAKELLEALEEYFVIADLGAIETEKSARPEKDGQARGSAKKTIGKGHWLLYLSGHIYDLKRRGSGEDRRIDPIWFNDVILPRLFDIHDSRTDERISSKAMGARGKSLTDWARKYPDHAIFAGHPISGDEFFTLIEERKLLPPKSTCFYPRIPSGLVVYDWNKSRY
;
A
#
# COMPACT_ATOMS: atom_id res chain seq x y z
N MET A 1 5.08 21.86 5.21
CA MET A 1 3.65 21.63 4.85
C MET A 1 2.82 21.48 6.11
N LYS A 2 1.60 22.06 6.19
CA LYS A 2 0.75 22.08 7.38
C LYS A 2 -0.46 21.16 7.19
N PRO A 3 -0.75 20.18 8.08
CA PRO A 3 -1.98 19.40 8.03
C PRO A 3 -3.16 20.22 8.56
N TYR A 4 -4.30 20.19 7.86
CA TYR A 4 -5.50 20.94 8.25
C TYR A 4 -6.53 20.03 8.90
N PRO A 5 -7.20 20.52 10.00
CA PRO A 5 -8.32 19.82 10.61
C PRO A 5 -9.56 19.86 9.71
N PHE A 6 -10.37 18.81 9.79
CA PHE A 6 -11.61 18.71 9.02
C PHE A 6 -12.72 18.02 9.80
N THR A 7 -13.95 18.20 9.34
CA THR A 7 -15.12 17.49 9.88
C THR A 7 -15.27 16.17 9.14
N ALA A 8 -15.05 15.05 9.84
CA ALA A 8 -15.15 13.72 9.23
C ALA A 8 -16.58 13.15 9.29
N SER A 9 -16.89 12.30 8.33
CA SER A 9 -18.00 11.36 8.40
C SER A 9 -17.49 10.03 8.94
N LEU A 10 -18.06 9.54 10.03
CA LEU A 10 -17.63 8.38 10.81
C LEU A 10 -18.66 7.27 10.72
N PRO A 11 -18.28 5.99 10.61
CA PRO A 11 -19.20 4.87 10.59
C PRO A 11 -19.85 4.70 11.99
N ILE A 12 -21.16 4.50 12.02
CA ILE A 12 -21.87 4.11 13.23
C ILE A 12 -21.67 2.59 13.40
N MET A 13 -20.70 2.21 14.25
CA MET A 13 -20.19 0.83 14.34
C MET A 13 -21.26 -0.20 14.72
N SER A 14 -22.37 0.21 15.35
CA SER A 14 -23.53 -0.62 15.64
C SER A 14 -24.49 -0.78 14.45
N ALA A 15 -24.39 0.07 13.43
CA ALA A 15 -25.29 0.10 12.27
C ALA A 15 -24.64 -0.43 10.98
N VAL A 16 -23.29 -0.54 10.96
CA VAL A 16 -22.56 -1.02 9.77
C VAL A 16 -22.25 -2.51 9.86
N ASP A 17 -22.31 -3.18 8.71
CA ASP A 17 -21.72 -4.52 8.56
C ASP A 17 -20.20 -4.36 8.46
N LYS A 18 -19.50 -4.68 9.55
CA LYS A 18 -18.05 -4.49 9.64
C LYS A 18 -17.27 -5.22 8.55
N ALA A 19 -17.69 -6.41 8.15
CA ALA A 19 -17.00 -7.19 7.13
C ALA A 19 -17.12 -6.53 5.75
N LYS A 20 -18.29 -5.94 5.42
CA LYS A 20 -18.54 -5.27 4.15
C LYS A 20 -18.05 -3.83 4.11
N LEU A 21 -17.89 -3.18 5.28
CA LEU A 21 -17.51 -1.75 5.34
C LEU A 21 -16.27 -1.47 4.50
N VAL A 22 -15.19 -2.22 4.75
CA VAL A 22 -13.89 -1.98 4.12
C VAL A 22 -13.90 -2.28 2.62
N GLU A 23 -14.66 -3.29 2.19
CA GLU A 23 -14.70 -3.72 0.79
C GLU A 23 -15.58 -2.81 -0.08
N ASP A 24 -16.76 -2.45 0.43
CA ASP A 24 -17.82 -1.83 -0.34
C ASP A 24 -17.85 -0.31 -0.28
N VAL A 25 -17.43 0.29 0.85
CA VAL A 25 -17.66 1.72 1.13
C VAL A 25 -17.05 2.64 0.06
N LYS A 26 -15.92 2.26 -0.53
CA LYS A 26 -15.24 3.08 -1.55
C LYS A 26 -16.10 3.36 -2.78
N TYR A 27 -17.08 2.48 -3.08
CA TYR A 27 -17.99 2.62 -4.22
C TYR A 27 -19.45 2.87 -3.81
N LYS A 28 -19.77 2.70 -2.52
CA LYS A 28 -21.14 2.72 -2.02
C LYS A 28 -21.34 3.66 -0.84
N TYR A 29 -20.38 4.55 -0.56
CA TYR A 29 -20.44 5.46 0.59
C TYR A 29 -21.75 6.25 0.64
N ARG A 30 -22.20 6.86 -0.48
CA ARG A 30 -23.45 7.62 -0.52
C ARG A 30 -24.69 6.77 -0.21
N LYS A 31 -24.67 5.48 -0.57
CA LYS A 31 -25.74 4.55 -0.21
C LYS A 31 -25.77 4.29 1.30
N TRP A 32 -24.60 4.07 1.90
CA TRP A 32 -24.48 3.82 3.32
C TRP A 32 -24.78 5.07 4.15
N GLU A 33 -24.37 6.23 3.70
CA GLU A 33 -24.65 7.53 4.30
C GLU A 33 -26.16 7.82 4.29
N LYS A 34 -26.86 7.63 3.15
CA LYS A 34 -28.32 7.76 3.04
C LYS A 34 -29.09 6.75 3.91
N ALA A 35 -28.49 5.62 4.23
CA ALA A 35 -29.04 4.62 5.14
C ALA A 35 -28.75 4.92 6.63
N ASN A 36 -28.26 6.13 6.95
CA ASN A 36 -27.90 6.56 8.31
C ASN A 36 -26.85 5.65 8.99
N GLN A 37 -25.95 5.06 8.21
CA GLN A 37 -24.87 4.22 8.71
C GLN A 37 -23.59 5.03 9.04
N PHE A 38 -23.59 6.32 8.71
CA PHE A 38 -22.53 7.27 9.00
C PHE A 38 -23.08 8.48 9.74
N SER A 39 -22.31 9.01 10.67
CA SER A 39 -22.57 10.27 11.38
C SER A 39 -21.46 11.28 11.12
N THR A 40 -21.80 12.55 11.08
CA THR A 40 -20.80 13.63 10.95
C THR A 40 -20.28 14.00 12.33
N TYR A 41 -18.96 14.03 12.52
CA TYR A 41 -18.34 14.52 13.74
C TYR A 41 -18.64 16.02 13.90
N ALA A 42 -18.93 16.45 15.13
CA ALA A 42 -19.46 17.80 15.35
C ALA A 42 -18.44 18.94 15.11
N TYR A 43 -17.15 18.64 15.25
CA TYR A 43 -16.09 19.65 15.22
C TYR A 43 -15.07 19.37 14.12
N LYS A 44 -14.33 20.39 13.69
CA LYS A 44 -13.12 20.21 12.91
C LYS A 44 -12.05 19.61 13.80
N ALA A 45 -11.41 18.55 13.37
CA ALA A 45 -10.38 17.86 14.12
C ALA A 45 -9.22 17.40 13.24
N LEU A 46 -8.04 17.29 13.80
CA LEU A 46 -7.01 16.36 13.35
C LEU A 46 -7.33 15.00 13.96
N TYR A 47 -7.06 13.92 13.24
CA TYR A 47 -7.34 12.58 13.74
C TYR A 47 -6.02 11.86 14.01
N LEU A 48 -5.85 11.37 15.23
CA LEU A 48 -4.69 10.56 15.60
C LEU A 48 -5.06 9.10 15.43
N LEU A 49 -4.28 8.35 14.66
CA LEU A 49 -4.41 6.89 14.57
C LEU A 49 -3.49 6.25 15.62
N ARG A 50 -4.04 5.54 16.58
CA ARG A 50 -3.30 4.55 17.36
C ARG A 50 -3.40 3.22 16.64
N LEU A 51 -2.26 2.74 16.17
CA LEU A 51 -2.12 1.49 15.46
C LEU A 51 -1.44 0.47 16.37
N THR A 52 -2.14 -0.64 16.68
CA THR A 52 -1.55 -1.73 17.45
C THR A 52 -1.31 -2.92 16.52
N SER A 53 -0.07 -3.38 16.47
CA SER A 53 0.35 -4.55 15.67
C SER A 53 0.01 -5.87 16.37
N PRO A 54 0.08 -7.01 15.66
CA PRO A 54 -0.23 -8.34 16.23
C PRO A 54 0.67 -8.74 17.41
N ASP A 55 1.88 -8.22 17.47
CA ASP A 55 2.86 -8.43 18.55
C ASP A 55 2.74 -7.40 19.70
N GLY A 56 1.72 -6.53 19.64
CA GLY A 56 1.40 -5.56 20.68
C GLY A 56 2.16 -4.26 20.63
N MET A 57 2.98 -4.01 19.59
CA MET A 57 3.65 -2.72 19.41
C MET A 57 2.63 -1.64 19.03
N VAL A 58 2.84 -0.41 19.50
CA VAL A 58 1.91 0.70 19.32
C VAL A 58 2.58 1.87 18.64
N GLY A 59 2.06 2.25 17.46
CA GLY A 59 2.43 3.45 16.72
C GLY A 59 1.32 4.50 16.69
N VAL A 60 1.71 5.76 16.48
CA VAL A 60 0.74 6.85 16.32
C VAL A 60 0.97 7.57 15.00
N GLY A 61 -0.10 7.66 14.20
CA GLY A 61 -0.11 8.42 12.96
C GLY A 61 -1.02 9.64 13.03
N LEU A 62 -0.81 10.58 12.11
CA LEU A 62 -1.60 11.80 11.99
C LEU A 62 -2.42 11.80 10.71
N LEU A 63 -3.74 11.92 10.82
CA LEU A 63 -4.66 12.08 9.70
C LEU A 63 -5.19 13.52 9.68
N GLY A 64 -4.98 14.19 8.56
CA GLY A 64 -5.45 15.53 8.30
C GLY A 64 -5.63 15.78 6.81
N LEU A 65 -5.96 17.01 6.43
CA LEU A 65 -6.00 17.40 5.04
C LEU A 65 -4.68 18.05 4.62
N LEU A 66 -4.20 17.69 3.45
CA LEU A 66 -3.05 18.32 2.80
C LEU A 66 -3.45 18.92 1.46
N PRO A 67 -2.79 20.00 1.00
CA PRO A 67 -3.01 20.52 -0.35
C PRO A 67 -2.73 19.47 -1.42
N ALA A 68 -3.63 19.28 -2.37
CA ALA A 68 -3.45 18.28 -3.42
C ALA A 68 -2.34 18.69 -4.41
N ASP A 69 -2.11 20.00 -4.58
CA ASP A 69 -1.04 20.54 -5.42
C ASP A 69 0.38 20.30 -4.88
N ALA A 70 0.54 20.03 -3.57
CA ALA A 70 1.81 19.61 -2.99
C ALA A 70 2.43 18.40 -3.68
N TYR A 71 1.59 17.50 -4.24
CA TYR A 71 2.05 16.40 -5.07
C TYR A 71 2.59 16.87 -6.42
N GLY A 72 1.89 17.78 -7.09
CA GLY A 72 2.34 18.36 -8.36
C GLY A 72 3.60 19.21 -8.22
N GLN A 73 3.78 19.85 -7.07
CA GLN A 73 4.95 20.67 -6.73
C GLN A 73 6.16 19.84 -6.26
N GLY A 74 5.98 18.53 -6.05
CA GLY A 74 7.05 17.63 -5.60
C GLY A 74 7.40 17.77 -4.11
N GLU A 75 6.48 18.30 -3.30
CA GLU A 75 6.58 18.30 -1.83
C GLU A 75 6.18 16.93 -1.26
N ILE A 76 5.27 16.22 -1.96
CA ILE A 76 4.93 14.83 -1.68
C ILE A 76 5.51 14.00 -2.84
N LEU A 77 6.44 13.10 -2.55
CA LEU A 77 7.16 12.33 -3.56
C LEU A 77 6.47 11.00 -3.86
N PRO A 78 6.20 10.69 -5.14
CA PRO A 78 5.75 9.36 -5.55
C PRO A 78 6.91 8.37 -5.59
N HIS A 79 6.63 7.08 -5.41
CA HIS A 79 7.60 6.02 -5.67
C HIS A 79 7.29 5.20 -6.94
N GLU A 80 6.10 5.34 -7.51
CA GLU A 80 5.73 4.68 -8.77
C GLU A 80 4.92 5.63 -9.66
N ALA A 81 4.93 5.39 -10.97
CA ALA A 81 4.10 6.13 -11.91
C ALA A 81 2.65 5.67 -11.85
N THR A 82 1.71 6.60 -12.02
CA THR A 82 0.28 6.30 -12.09
C THR A 82 -0.12 5.79 -13.47
N LEU A 83 -1.08 4.85 -13.51
CA LEU A 83 -1.66 4.32 -14.74
C LEU A 83 -2.88 5.14 -15.15
N ALA A 84 -2.93 5.64 -16.39
CA ALA A 84 -4.02 6.51 -16.87
C ALA A 84 -5.42 5.88 -16.71
N HIS A 85 -5.58 4.59 -17.04
CA HIS A 85 -6.86 3.90 -16.90
C HIS A 85 -7.33 3.78 -15.43
N SER A 86 -6.41 3.46 -14.51
CA SER A 86 -6.72 3.40 -13.08
C SER A 86 -7.06 4.77 -12.52
N GLN A 87 -6.43 5.81 -13.05
CA GLN A 87 -6.66 7.20 -12.68
C GLN A 87 -8.06 7.67 -13.11
N ALA A 88 -8.50 7.36 -14.34
CA ALA A 88 -9.83 7.69 -14.83
C ALA A 88 -10.93 7.07 -13.97
N LYS A 89 -10.84 5.78 -13.64
CA LYS A 89 -11.76 5.09 -12.72
C LYS A 89 -11.81 5.73 -11.33
N GLN A 90 -10.65 6.18 -10.85
CA GLN A 90 -10.58 6.82 -9.53
C GLN A 90 -11.20 8.23 -9.55
N VAL A 91 -11.03 9.00 -10.63
CA VAL A 91 -11.71 10.29 -10.83
C VAL A 91 -13.22 10.09 -10.82
N GLU A 92 -13.74 9.14 -11.59
CA GLU A 92 -15.17 8.80 -11.63
C GLU A 92 -15.70 8.45 -10.23
N ALA A 93 -15.04 7.55 -9.51
CA ALA A 93 -15.44 7.16 -8.17
C ALA A 93 -15.43 8.33 -7.17
N LEU A 94 -14.45 9.24 -7.25
CA LEU A 94 -14.40 10.44 -6.42
C LEU A 94 -15.55 11.40 -6.75
N CYS A 95 -15.86 11.61 -8.02
CA CYS A 95 -16.98 12.44 -8.46
C CYS A 95 -18.33 11.89 -8.00
N GLU A 96 -18.55 10.57 -8.16
CA GLU A 96 -19.80 9.93 -7.74
C GLU A 96 -20.00 9.97 -6.22
N GLN A 97 -18.94 9.63 -5.47
CA GLN A 97 -19.04 9.57 -4.01
C GLN A 97 -18.90 10.94 -3.36
N GLN A 98 -18.33 11.94 -4.03
CA GLN A 98 -18.00 13.25 -3.47
C GLN A 98 -17.35 13.15 -2.07
N ALA A 99 -16.51 12.15 -1.91
CA ALA A 99 -15.84 11.82 -0.65
C ALA A 99 -14.57 11.00 -0.87
N MET A 100 -13.59 11.20 -0.01
CA MET A 100 -12.45 10.29 0.13
C MET A 100 -12.72 9.32 1.27
N THR A 101 -13.11 8.11 0.93
CA THR A 101 -13.44 7.05 1.91
C THR A 101 -12.21 6.34 2.45
N LYS A 102 -11.06 6.53 1.83
CA LYS A 102 -9.77 6.03 2.30
C LYS A 102 -8.73 7.14 2.15
N PRO A 103 -8.00 7.52 3.19
CA PRO A 103 -6.95 8.51 3.08
C PRO A 103 -5.81 8.01 2.18
N VAL A 104 -5.07 8.92 1.58
CA VAL A 104 -3.75 8.61 1.03
C VAL A 104 -2.84 8.25 2.20
N LEU A 105 -2.10 7.15 2.11
CA LEU A 105 -1.09 6.81 3.10
C LEU A 105 0.24 7.42 2.68
N LEU A 106 0.72 8.33 3.49
CA LEU A 106 2.03 8.96 3.35
C LEU A 106 2.95 8.43 4.45
N THR A 107 4.22 8.33 4.14
CA THR A 107 5.24 7.97 5.11
C THR A 107 6.36 9.01 5.13
N TYR A 108 7.07 9.05 6.24
CA TYR A 108 8.23 9.91 6.45
C TYR A 108 9.24 9.17 7.34
N ARG A 109 10.53 9.56 7.25
CA ARG A 109 11.54 9.01 8.14
C ARG A 109 11.21 9.34 9.59
N GLN A 110 11.31 8.34 10.46
CA GLN A 110 11.04 8.48 11.89
C GLN A 110 11.64 9.77 12.45
N SER A 111 10.84 10.47 13.25
CA SER A 111 11.21 11.68 13.96
C SER A 111 10.78 11.57 15.42
N GLU A 112 11.74 11.50 16.33
CA GLU A 112 11.48 11.43 17.77
C GLU A 112 10.61 12.61 18.24
N THR A 113 10.86 13.80 17.69
CA THR A 113 10.08 15.02 18.00
C THR A 113 8.61 14.85 17.66
N LEU A 114 8.30 14.33 16.46
CA LEU A 114 6.92 14.10 16.03
C LEU A 114 6.29 12.94 16.81
N ASP A 115 7.00 11.87 17.05
CA ASP A 115 6.53 10.70 17.80
C ASP A 115 6.10 11.10 19.23
N ILE A 116 6.95 11.85 19.94
CA ILE A 116 6.64 12.39 21.28
C ILE A 116 5.41 13.29 21.23
N ALA A 117 5.31 14.20 20.25
CA ALA A 117 4.19 15.13 20.15
C ALA A 117 2.87 14.41 19.87
N LEU A 118 2.87 13.44 18.94
CA LEU A 118 1.67 12.64 18.62
C LEU A 118 1.20 11.82 19.84
N LYS A 119 2.14 11.20 20.57
CA LYS A 119 1.83 10.45 21.79
C LYS A 119 1.30 11.35 22.92
N ARG A 120 1.80 12.59 23.05
CA ARG A 120 1.29 13.57 24.03
C ARG A 120 -0.09 14.10 23.67
N ALA A 121 -0.40 14.25 22.38
CA ALA A 121 -1.71 14.73 21.93
C ALA A 121 -2.81 13.65 22.07
N LEU A 122 -2.45 12.38 22.06
CA LEU A 122 -3.41 11.26 22.09
C LEU A 122 -4.37 11.27 23.30
N PRO A 123 -3.93 11.50 24.56
CA PRO A 123 -4.82 11.60 25.72
C PRO A 123 -5.77 12.81 25.69
N MET A 124 -5.47 13.84 24.88
CA MET A 124 -6.29 15.04 24.73
C MET A 124 -7.39 14.87 23.66
N ALA A 125 -7.36 13.77 22.94
CA ALA A 125 -8.25 13.48 21.82
C ALA A 125 -9.34 12.46 22.19
N GLN A 126 -10.51 12.57 21.59
CA GLN A 126 -11.65 11.68 21.81
C GLN A 126 -11.58 10.47 20.90
N LEU A 127 -11.67 9.25 21.43
CA LEU A 127 -11.83 8.04 20.65
C LEU A 127 -13.13 8.11 19.84
N VAL A 128 -13.05 7.98 18.51
CA VAL A 128 -14.18 8.07 17.60
C VAL A 128 -14.41 6.80 16.76
N VAL A 129 -13.36 6.00 16.53
CA VAL A 129 -13.46 4.70 15.83
C VAL A 129 -12.49 3.72 16.46
N ASP A 130 -12.97 2.49 16.69
CA ASP A 130 -12.18 1.34 17.13
C ASP A 130 -12.52 0.15 16.24
N TYR A 131 -11.51 -0.37 15.52
CA TYR A 131 -11.73 -1.37 14.48
C TYR A 131 -10.53 -2.30 14.32
N ASP A 132 -10.80 -3.61 14.34
CA ASP A 132 -9.79 -4.63 14.05
C ASP A 132 -9.82 -5.00 12.56
N TYR A 133 -8.66 -4.98 11.92
CA TYR A 133 -8.52 -5.35 10.52
C TYR A 133 -7.16 -5.97 10.23
N LEU A 134 -7.15 -7.16 9.63
CA LEU A 134 -5.94 -7.89 9.24
C LEU A 134 -4.90 -8.02 10.38
N ASP A 135 -5.36 -8.43 11.58
CA ASP A 135 -4.57 -8.61 12.82
C ASP A 135 -4.03 -7.32 13.45
N TYR A 136 -4.33 -6.17 12.89
CA TYR A 136 -4.03 -4.86 13.46
C TYR A 136 -5.28 -4.25 14.08
N ARG A 137 -5.12 -3.49 15.18
CA ARG A 137 -6.16 -2.66 15.75
C ARG A 137 -5.94 -1.22 15.35
N TYR A 138 -7.00 -0.58 14.84
CA TYR A 138 -7.03 0.81 14.37
C TYR A 138 -7.95 1.60 15.26
N GLU A 139 -7.40 2.50 16.07
CA GLU A 139 -8.16 3.37 16.94
C GLU A 139 -7.93 4.81 16.49
N TYR A 140 -8.99 5.47 16.02
CA TYR A 140 -8.92 6.88 15.62
C TYR A 140 -9.45 7.77 16.73
N PHE A 141 -8.68 8.79 17.06
CA PHE A 141 -8.99 9.78 18.08
C PHE A 141 -9.09 11.15 17.43
N ALA A 142 -10.19 11.89 17.67
CA ALA A 142 -10.40 13.25 17.18
C ALA A 142 -9.80 14.27 18.13
N LEU A 143 -8.79 14.98 17.69
CA LEU A 143 -8.19 16.12 18.38
C LEU A 143 -8.87 17.40 17.88
N SER A 144 -9.78 17.98 18.66
CA SER A 144 -10.58 19.16 18.29
C SER A 144 -10.31 20.40 19.16
N ASP A 145 -9.49 20.27 20.20
CA ASP A 145 -9.03 21.41 20.97
C ASP A 145 -8.17 22.32 20.10
N ALA A 146 -8.51 23.62 20.04
CA ALA A 146 -7.91 24.56 19.10
C ALA A 146 -6.43 24.82 19.37
N GLU A 147 -6.03 24.89 20.66
CA GLU A 147 -4.65 25.11 21.06
C GLU A 147 -3.80 23.89 20.75
N ALA A 148 -4.24 22.71 21.14
CA ALA A 148 -3.54 21.46 20.85
C ALA A 148 -3.41 21.18 19.33
N VAL A 149 -4.43 21.53 18.54
CA VAL A 149 -4.38 21.45 17.07
C VAL A 149 -3.34 22.42 16.53
N SER A 150 -3.32 23.69 17.00
CA SER A 150 -2.35 24.70 16.56
C SER A 150 -0.91 24.28 16.89
N ASP A 151 -0.67 23.85 18.11
CA ASP A 151 0.65 23.39 18.57
C ASP A 151 1.18 22.24 17.71
N LEU A 152 0.33 21.23 17.44
CA LEU A 152 0.72 20.11 16.61
C LEU A 152 0.98 20.52 15.17
N GLN A 153 0.18 21.45 14.63
CA GLN A 153 0.37 21.98 13.27
C GLN A 153 1.68 22.80 13.16
N GLU A 154 2.00 23.60 14.15
CA GLU A 154 3.24 24.42 14.18
C GLU A 154 4.47 23.52 14.27
N LEU A 155 4.44 22.53 15.17
CA LEU A 155 5.53 21.55 15.29
C LEU A 155 5.72 20.75 14.02
N TRP A 156 4.61 20.28 13.40
CA TRP A 156 4.66 19.58 12.12
C TRP A 156 5.30 20.43 11.03
N SER A 157 4.90 21.70 10.95
CA SER A 157 5.45 22.65 9.97
C SER A 157 6.92 22.97 10.21
N ALA A 158 7.32 23.10 11.47
CA ALA A 158 8.71 23.36 11.86
C ALA A 158 9.62 22.15 11.57
N THR A 159 9.14 20.94 11.85
CA THR A 159 9.86 19.70 11.54
C THR A 159 9.93 19.44 10.04
N ASN A 160 8.89 19.82 9.30
CA ASN A 160 8.74 19.71 7.85
C ASN A 160 9.25 18.38 7.28
N PRO A 161 8.71 17.23 7.70
CA PRO A 161 9.19 15.93 7.24
C PRO A 161 8.95 15.76 5.73
N GLN A 162 9.92 15.19 5.01
CA GLN A 162 9.72 14.81 3.62
C GLN A 162 8.67 13.71 3.53
N LEU A 163 7.57 13.96 2.85
CA LEU A 163 6.47 13.00 2.70
C LEU A 163 6.62 12.18 1.42
N LEU A 164 6.49 10.86 1.55
CA LEU A 164 6.51 9.89 0.47
C LEU A 164 5.16 9.17 0.39
N VAL A 165 4.66 8.94 -0.82
CA VAL A 165 3.43 8.17 -1.00
C VAL A 165 3.72 6.69 -0.74
N ALA A 166 3.11 6.10 0.28
CA ALA A 166 3.16 4.66 0.53
C ALA A 166 2.01 3.91 -0.15
N ASP A 167 0.77 4.43 -0.06
CA ASP A 167 -0.41 3.90 -0.77
C ASP A 167 -1.33 5.02 -1.21
N GLY A 168 -1.84 4.94 -2.43
CA GLY A 168 -2.84 5.87 -2.95
C GLY A 168 -2.36 6.86 -4.01
N HIS A 169 -1.33 6.55 -4.78
CA HIS A 169 -0.86 7.37 -5.90
C HIS A 169 -2.00 7.80 -6.83
N HIS A 170 -2.87 6.85 -7.23
CA HIS A 170 -4.02 7.16 -8.08
C HIS A 170 -5.02 8.11 -7.40
N ARG A 171 -5.26 7.98 -6.07
CA ARG A 171 -6.16 8.90 -5.34
C ARG A 171 -5.59 10.30 -5.30
N LEU A 172 -4.30 10.43 -4.99
CA LEU A 172 -3.63 11.71 -4.94
C LEU A 172 -3.58 12.40 -6.30
N ALA A 173 -3.16 11.67 -7.35
CA ALA A 173 -3.14 12.17 -8.71
C ALA A 173 -4.54 12.54 -9.24
N SER A 174 -5.57 11.76 -8.91
CA SER A 174 -6.96 12.07 -9.29
C SER A 174 -7.49 13.30 -8.57
N SER A 175 -7.12 13.50 -7.31
CA SER A 175 -7.49 14.72 -6.57
C SER A 175 -6.84 15.98 -7.18
N LEU A 176 -5.59 15.87 -7.65
CA LEU A 176 -4.91 16.95 -8.37
C LEU A 176 -5.61 17.27 -9.71
N ILE A 177 -6.08 16.26 -10.44
CA ILE A 177 -6.87 16.48 -11.66
C ILE A 177 -8.17 17.21 -11.34
N LEU A 178 -8.91 16.72 -10.34
CA LEU A 178 -10.21 17.25 -9.98
C LEU A 178 -10.15 18.70 -9.46
N GLN A 179 -9.12 19.06 -8.69
CA GLN A 179 -8.98 20.45 -8.24
C GLN A 179 -8.80 21.45 -9.40
N ASN A 180 -8.30 20.98 -10.56
CA ASN A 180 -8.16 21.79 -11.77
C ASN A 180 -9.43 21.80 -12.65
N GLN A 181 -10.52 21.19 -12.17
CA GLN A 181 -11.84 21.13 -12.80
C GLN A 181 -12.89 21.75 -11.85
N PRO A 182 -13.00 23.09 -11.79
CA PRO A 182 -13.87 23.81 -10.83
C PRO A 182 -15.32 23.37 -10.88
N GLU A 183 -15.80 22.93 -12.05
CA GLU A 183 -17.16 22.44 -12.28
C GLU A 183 -17.50 21.18 -11.46
N THR A 184 -16.51 20.44 -11.01
CA THR A 184 -16.70 19.23 -10.18
C THR A 184 -17.01 19.54 -8.72
N GLY A 185 -16.74 20.77 -8.27
CA GLY A 185 -16.83 21.17 -6.87
C GLY A 185 -15.83 20.44 -5.95
N ALA A 186 -14.83 19.77 -6.52
CA ALA A 186 -13.85 19.02 -5.76
C ALA A 186 -12.95 19.94 -4.92
N PRO A 187 -12.58 19.52 -3.69
CA PRO A 187 -11.76 20.34 -2.81
C PRO A 187 -10.31 20.39 -3.28
N ARG A 188 -9.61 21.45 -2.86
CA ARG A 188 -8.17 21.60 -3.09
C ARG A 188 -7.29 20.76 -2.15
N HIS A 189 -7.91 19.98 -1.29
CA HIS A 189 -7.23 19.20 -0.27
C HIS A 189 -7.57 17.72 -0.39
N VAL A 190 -6.63 16.89 0.04
CA VAL A 190 -6.77 15.44 0.12
C VAL A 190 -6.69 15.00 1.58
N SER A 191 -7.45 13.99 1.94
CA SER A 191 -7.29 13.31 3.22
C SER A 191 -6.04 12.45 3.18
N ALA A 192 -5.09 12.71 4.08
CA ALA A 192 -3.80 12.04 4.16
C ALA A 192 -3.53 11.52 5.57
N LEU A 193 -3.22 10.24 5.68
CA LEU A 193 -2.69 9.62 6.89
C LEU A 193 -1.17 9.57 6.78
N MET A 194 -0.50 10.23 7.67
CA MET A 194 0.96 10.32 7.78
C MET A 194 1.43 9.41 8.90
N LEU A 195 2.28 8.44 8.57
CA LEU A 195 2.80 7.44 9.48
C LEU A 195 4.31 7.31 9.29
N ALA A 196 5.07 7.28 10.40
CA ALA A 196 6.51 7.09 10.34
C ALA A 196 6.88 5.74 9.72
N ASP A 197 8.01 5.67 9.04
CA ASP A 197 8.45 4.50 8.27
C ASP A 197 8.65 3.24 9.12
N GLU A 198 9.02 3.38 10.40
CA GLU A 198 9.15 2.26 11.33
C GLU A 198 7.86 1.45 11.53
N TRP A 199 6.69 2.06 11.23
CA TRP A 199 5.37 1.43 11.34
C TRP A 199 4.90 0.81 10.02
N LEU A 200 5.71 0.89 8.98
CA LEU A 200 5.39 0.36 7.66
C LEU A 200 6.36 -0.76 7.28
N LEU A 201 5.82 -1.93 7.07
CA LEU A 201 6.56 -3.05 6.49
C LEU A 201 6.44 -2.98 4.97
N LEU A 202 7.57 -3.02 4.28
CA LEU A 202 7.61 -3.17 2.83
C LEU A 202 7.69 -4.65 2.50
N ASP A 203 6.76 -5.08 1.65
CA ASP A 203 6.78 -6.43 1.10
C ASP A 203 6.83 -6.36 -0.44
N ALA A 204 7.17 -7.46 -1.08
CA ALA A 204 7.28 -7.56 -2.53
C ALA A 204 5.97 -8.02 -3.18
N PHE A 205 6.00 -8.17 -4.50
CA PHE A 205 4.96 -8.80 -5.29
C PHE A 205 5.49 -10.04 -5.99
N TYR A 206 4.68 -11.09 -6.06
CA TYR A 206 4.87 -12.13 -7.05
C TYR A 206 4.65 -11.55 -8.44
N ARG A 207 5.52 -11.91 -9.38
CA ARG A 207 5.35 -11.69 -10.82
C ARG A 207 4.85 -12.98 -11.44
N VAL A 208 3.57 -13.02 -11.81
CA VAL A 208 2.94 -14.16 -12.49
C VAL A 208 2.94 -13.86 -13.96
N ILE A 209 3.71 -14.63 -14.72
CA ILE A 209 3.98 -14.38 -16.14
C ILE A 209 3.45 -15.58 -16.94
N SER A 210 2.58 -15.31 -17.91
CA SER A 210 2.16 -16.32 -18.88
C SER A 210 3.34 -16.74 -19.74
N PRO A 211 3.60 -18.04 -19.94
CA PRO A 211 4.68 -18.50 -20.79
C PRO A 211 4.46 -18.05 -22.23
N HIS A 212 5.56 -17.86 -22.95
CA HIS A 212 5.45 -17.66 -24.39
C HIS A 212 4.93 -18.95 -25.04
N PRO A 213 3.98 -18.89 -25.99
CA PRO A 213 3.34 -20.09 -26.56
C PRO A 213 4.30 -21.13 -27.15
N THR A 214 5.49 -20.72 -27.55
CA THR A 214 6.50 -21.57 -28.18
C THR A 214 7.70 -21.92 -27.29
N GLN A 215 7.77 -21.35 -26.05
CA GLN A 215 8.90 -21.59 -25.15
C GLN A 215 8.58 -22.68 -24.14
N THR A 216 9.36 -23.71 -24.11
CA THR A 216 9.26 -24.76 -23.09
C THR A 216 9.87 -24.32 -21.77
N ALA A 217 9.47 -24.97 -20.66
CA ALA A 217 10.06 -24.70 -19.35
C ALA A 217 11.59 -24.93 -19.32
N LYS A 218 12.08 -25.96 -20.08
CA LYS A 218 13.49 -26.24 -20.18
C LYS A 218 14.26 -25.11 -20.86
N GLU A 219 13.75 -24.64 -22.01
CA GLU A 219 14.35 -23.49 -22.73
C GLU A 219 14.36 -22.20 -21.89
N LEU A 220 13.31 -21.98 -21.09
CA LEU A 220 13.29 -20.84 -20.17
C LEU A 220 14.36 -20.99 -19.07
N LEU A 221 14.54 -22.17 -18.49
CA LEU A 221 15.57 -22.42 -17.48
C LEU A 221 16.97 -22.24 -18.08
N GLU A 222 17.24 -22.78 -19.26
CA GLU A 222 18.51 -22.60 -19.98
C GLU A 222 18.81 -21.12 -20.24
N ALA A 223 17.80 -20.34 -20.64
CA ALA A 223 17.95 -18.90 -20.85
C ALA A 223 18.16 -18.13 -19.53
N LEU A 224 17.54 -18.55 -18.43
CA LEU A 224 17.73 -17.97 -17.11
C LEU A 224 19.14 -18.21 -16.55
N GLU A 225 19.86 -19.27 -16.94
CA GLU A 225 21.21 -19.55 -16.51
C GLU A 225 22.23 -18.47 -16.91
N GLU A 226 21.95 -17.67 -17.94
CA GLU A 226 22.75 -16.51 -18.29
C GLU A 226 22.77 -15.46 -17.15
N TYR A 227 21.63 -15.32 -16.44
CA TYR A 227 21.40 -14.27 -15.44
C TYR A 227 21.48 -14.77 -14.00
N PHE A 228 21.27 -16.07 -13.79
CA PHE A 228 21.18 -16.66 -12.45
C PHE A 228 22.02 -17.93 -12.31
N VAL A 229 22.42 -18.19 -11.09
CA VAL A 229 22.79 -19.56 -10.65
C VAL A 229 21.49 -20.18 -10.16
N ILE A 230 21.11 -21.33 -10.75
CA ILE A 230 19.82 -21.99 -10.51
C ILE A 230 20.04 -23.23 -9.65
N ALA A 231 19.25 -23.38 -8.61
CA ALA A 231 19.17 -24.61 -7.82
C ALA A 231 17.71 -25.10 -7.78
N ASP A 232 17.49 -26.35 -8.19
CA ASP A 232 16.16 -26.99 -8.08
C ASP A 232 15.91 -27.36 -6.61
N LEU A 233 14.82 -26.84 -6.04
CA LEU A 233 14.39 -27.12 -4.66
C LEU A 233 13.38 -28.28 -4.61
N GLY A 234 13.01 -28.85 -5.75
CA GLY A 234 12.11 -29.98 -5.88
C GLY A 234 10.69 -29.60 -6.33
N ALA A 235 9.90 -30.64 -6.55
CA ALA A 235 8.52 -30.52 -6.97
C ALA A 235 7.62 -30.02 -5.83
N ILE A 236 6.57 -29.27 -6.19
CA ILE A 236 5.49 -28.96 -5.24
C ILE A 236 4.68 -30.24 -5.00
N GLU A 237 4.62 -30.69 -3.76
CA GLU A 237 3.70 -31.74 -3.36
C GLU A 237 2.26 -31.26 -3.56
N THR A 238 1.61 -31.81 -4.58
CA THR A 238 0.18 -31.59 -4.82
C THR A 238 -0.62 -32.57 -3.96
N GLU A 239 -0.61 -32.39 -2.64
CA GLU A 239 -1.51 -33.18 -1.79
C GLU A 239 -2.97 -32.85 -2.14
N LYS A 240 -3.63 -33.77 -2.83
CA LYS A 240 -5.09 -33.84 -2.98
C LYS A 240 -5.81 -34.25 -1.68
N SER A 241 -5.15 -34.24 -0.53
CA SER A 241 -5.69 -34.75 0.73
C SER A 241 -5.26 -33.99 1.98
N ALA A 242 -5.40 -32.67 1.99
CA ALA A 242 -5.44 -31.96 3.27
C ALA A 242 -6.87 -31.50 3.53
N ARG A 243 -7.59 -32.18 4.43
CA ARG A 243 -8.80 -31.64 5.08
C ARG A 243 -8.43 -30.29 5.69
N PRO A 244 -9.34 -29.29 5.67
CA PRO A 244 -9.10 -28.03 6.39
C PRO A 244 -8.95 -28.35 7.87
N GLU A 245 -7.74 -28.31 8.40
CA GLU A 245 -7.51 -28.33 9.84
C GLU A 245 -8.14 -27.06 10.45
N LYS A 246 -9.20 -27.30 11.18
CA LYS A 246 -9.71 -26.38 12.17
C LYS A 246 -8.70 -26.41 13.31
N ASP A 247 -7.77 -25.47 13.32
CA ASP A 247 -7.17 -24.92 14.56
C ASP A 247 -6.00 -24.00 14.14
N GLY A 248 -6.03 -22.78 14.67
CA GLY A 248 -5.15 -21.67 14.34
C GLY A 248 -3.69 -21.82 14.83
N GLN A 249 -3.02 -22.84 14.35
CA GLN A 249 -1.56 -22.95 14.46
C GLN A 249 -1.00 -23.22 13.07
N ALA A 250 -0.62 -22.14 12.35
CA ALA A 250 0.26 -22.24 11.19
C ALA A 250 1.60 -22.82 11.65
N ARG A 251 1.72 -24.16 11.62
CA ARG A 251 3.03 -24.81 11.69
C ARG A 251 3.82 -24.45 10.44
N GLY A 252 4.81 -23.61 10.64
CA GLY A 252 6.02 -23.36 9.92
C GLY A 252 6.34 -24.16 8.66
N SER A 253 5.83 -23.75 7.48
CA SER A 253 6.78 -23.63 6.39
C SER A 253 7.62 -22.41 6.74
N ALA A 254 8.86 -22.61 7.16
CA ALA A 254 9.80 -21.54 7.39
C ALA A 254 9.71 -20.62 6.16
N LYS A 255 9.24 -19.37 6.34
CA LYS A 255 9.39 -18.33 5.32
C LYS A 255 10.88 -18.28 5.06
N LYS A 256 11.38 -19.00 4.05
CA LYS A 256 12.76 -18.88 3.65
C LYS A 256 12.89 -17.42 3.24
N THR A 257 13.53 -16.62 4.09
CA THR A 257 13.71 -15.20 3.82
C THR A 257 14.52 -15.13 2.53
N ILE A 258 13.89 -14.64 1.47
CA ILE A 258 14.55 -14.44 0.19
C ILE A 258 15.60 -13.35 0.42
N GLY A 259 16.88 -13.65 0.25
CA GLY A 259 17.96 -12.68 0.41
C GLY A 259 18.07 -11.74 -0.80
N LYS A 260 18.76 -10.62 -0.63
CA LYS A 260 19.06 -9.70 -1.73
C LYS A 260 19.78 -10.41 -2.87
N GLY A 261 19.34 -10.18 -4.11
CA GLY A 261 19.84 -10.87 -5.30
C GLY A 261 19.35 -12.31 -5.45
N HIS A 262 18.45 -12.77 -4.59
CA HIS A 262 17.80 -14.07 -4.69
C HIS A 262 16.34 -13.95 -5.10
N TRP A 263 15.87 -14.93 -5.86
CA TRP A 263 14.48 -15.06 -6.29
C TRP A 263 14.04 -16.51 -6.13
N LEU A 264 12.79 -16.73 -5.80
CA LEU A 264 12.15 -18.04 -5.96
C LEU A 264 11.36 -18.02 -7.26
N LEU A 265 11.51 -19.07 -8.05
CA LEU A 265 10.74 -19.29 -9.27
C LEU A 265 9.92 -20.57 -9.12
N TYR A 266 8.61 -20.47 -9.33
CA TYR A 266 7.80 -21.63 -9.67
C TYR A 266 7.72 -21.76 -11.19
N LEU A 267 7.99 -22.95 -11.70
CA LEU A 267 7.87 -23.28 -13.13
C LEU A 267 7.55 -24.77 -13.30
N SER A 268 6.47 -25.08 -14.00
CA SER A 268 6.10 -26.46 -14.39
C SER A 268 6.13 -27.48 -13.24
N GLY A 269 5.60 -27.11 -12.08
CA GLY A 269 5.50 -28.01 -10.92
C GLY A 269 6.70 -28.01 -9.99
N HIS A 270 7.80 -27.33 -10.31
CA HIS A 270 9.01 -27.24 -9.49
C HIS A 270 9.21 -25.83 -8.92
N ILE A 271 9.93 -25.74 -7.80
CA ILE A 271 10.44 -24.49 -7.24
C ILE A 271 11.94 -24.47 -7.41
N TYR A 272 12.45 -23.33 -7.89
CA TYR A 272 13.88 -23.07 -8.08
C TYR A 272 14.30 -21.87 -7.22
N ASP A 273 15.52 -21.96 -6.64
CA ASP A 273 16.23 -20.82 -6.06
C ASP A 273 17.13 -20.23 -7.14
N LEU A 274 16.93 -18.96 -7.44
CA LEU A 274 17.65 -18.21 -8.46
C LEU A 274 18.53 -17.19 -7.77
N LYS A 275 19.85 -17.32 -7.86
CA LYS A 275 20.80 -16.32 -7.35
C LYS A 275 21.35 -15.51 -8.50
N ARG A 276 21.12 -14.18 -8.49
CA ARG A 276 21.58 -13.25 -9.51
C ARG A 276 23.09 -13.28 -9.69
N ARG A 277 23.55 -13.40 -10.93
CA ARG A 277 24.97 -13.28 -11.31
C ARG A 277 25.36 -11.80 -11.41
N GLY A 278 26.62 -11.46 -11.13
CA GLY A 278 27.16 -10.12 -11.34
C GLY A 278 26.53 -9.02 -10.49
N SER A 279 25.89 -9.35 -9.37
CA SER A 279 25.22 -8.36 -8.49
C SER A 279 26.17 -7.32 -7.88
N GLY A 280 27.48 -7.54 -7.93
CA GLY A 280 28.48 -6.56 -7.49
C GLY A 280 28.78 -5.46 -8.51
N GLU A 281 28.57 -5.72 -9.79
CA GLU A 281 28.84 -4.77 -10.90
C GLU A 281 27.60 -3.92 -11.21
N ASP A 282 26.43 -4.54 -11.26
CA ASP A 282 25.15 -3.87 -11.50
C ASP A 282 24.44 -3.56 -10.18
N ARG A 283 24.52 -2.30 -9.78
CA ARG A 283 23.99 -1.81 -8.48
C ARG A 283 22.48 -1.55 -8.49
N ARG A 284 21.75 -1.82 -9.59
CA ARG A 284 20.30 -1.68 -9.61
C ARG A 284 19.69 -2.63 -8.58
N ILE A 285 18.70 -2.12 -7.85
CA ILE A 285 17.89 -2.97 -6.94
C ILE A 285 17.12 -4.02 -7.72
N ASP A 286 16.83 -5.14 -7.09
CA ASP A 286 16.25 -6.33 -7.72
C ASP A 286 14.97 -6.07 -8.54
N PRO A 287 13.96 -5.31 -8.07
CA PRO A 287 12.77 -5.03 -8.88
C PRO A 287 13.03 -4.23 -10.14
N ILE A 288 13.95 -3.24 -10.09
CA ILE A 288 14.33 -2.45 -11.27
C ILE A 288 15.08 -3.34 -12.25
N TRP A 289 16.08 -4.08 -11.76
CA TRP A 289 16.85 -4.97 -12.60
C TRP A 289 15.99 -6.04 -13.28
N PHE A 290 15.06 -6.65 -12.55
CA PHE A 290 14.15 -7.66 -13.11
C PHE A 290 13.26 -7.06 -14.20
N ASN A 291 12.73 -5.86 -13.98
CA ASN A 291 11.90 -5.15 -14.96
C ASN A 291 12.68 -4.76 -16.23
N ASP A 292 13.92 -4.31 -16.07
CA ASP A 292 14.70 -3.75 -17.19
C ASP A 292 15.51 -4.81 -17.95
N VAL A 293 15.80 -5.96 -17.32
CA VAL A 293 16.66 -6.99 -17.92
C VAL A 293 15.87 -8.26 -18.20
N ILE A 294 15.22 -8.84 -17.17
CA ILE A 294 14.61 -10.15 -17.30
C ILE A 294 13.32 -10.09 -18.13
N LEU A 295 12.43 -9.14 -17.86
CA LEU A 295 11.17 -9.03 -18.58
C LEU A 295 11.36 -8.83 -20.09
N PRO A 296 12.18 -7.86 -20.56
CA PRO A 296 12.31 -7.66 -21.99
C PRO A 296 13.11 -8.76 -22.70
N ARG A 297 14.15 -9.33 -22.05
CA ARG A 297 15.04 -10.28 -22.73
C ARG A 297 14.51 -11.71 -22.78
N LEU A 298 13.78 -12.14 -21.73
CA LEU A 298 13.32 -13.54 -21.65
C LEU A 298 11.82 -13.69 -21.94
N PHE A 299 11.03 -12.61 -21.80
CA PHE A 299 9.60 -12.64 -21.99
C PHE A 299 9.10 -11.66 -23.06
N ASP A 300 9.97 -10.87 -23.66
CA ASP A 300 9.60 -9.80 -24.62
C ASP A 300 8.51 -8.85 -24.04
N ILE A 301 8.62 -8.57 -22.72
CA ILE A 301 7.74 -7.63 -22.01
C ILE A 301 8.50 -6.33 -21.78
N HIS A 302 8.21 -5.32 -22.60
CA HIS A 302 8.88 -4.02 -22.55
C HIS A 302 8.18 -3.01 -21.64
N ASP A 303 6.88 -3.17 -21.39
CA ASP A 303 6.11 -2.36 -20.45
C ASP A 303 5.20 -3.22 -19.60
N SER A 304 5.66 -3.51 -18.38
CA SER A 304 4.91 -4.31 -17.40
C SER A 304 3.60 -3.65 -16.91
N ARG A 305 3.30 -2.41 -17.33
CA ARG A 305 2.06 -1.70 -16.99
C ARG A 305 0.91 -2.06 -17.91
N THR A 306 1.21 -2.39 -19.15
CA THR A 306 0.22 -2.57 -20.22
C THR A 306 0.20 -3.98 -20.78
N ASP A 307 1.24 -4.78 -20.54
CA ASP A 307 1.32 -6.16 -21.06
C ASP A 307 0.43 -7.09 -20.24
N GLU A 308 -0.54 -7.72 -20.89
CA GLU A 308 -1.53 -8.62 -20.27
C GLU A 308 -0.92 -9.97 -19.85
N ARG A 309 0.26 -10.33 -20.34
CA ARG A 309 0.95 -11.58 -20.00
C ARG A 309 1.54 -11.54 -18.58
N ILE A 310 1.70 -10.37 -17.99
CA ILE A 310 2.22 -10.22 -16.61
C ILE A 310 1.14 -9.73 -15.66
N SER A 311 1.04 -10.35 -14.51
CA SER A 311 0.24 -9.86 -13.41
C SER A 311 1.03 -9.88 -12.10
N SER A 312 0.73 -8.92 -11.21
CA SER A 312 1.39 -8.82 -9.90
C SER A 312 0.44 -9.22 -8.78
N LYS A 313 0.91 -10.06 -7.85
CA LYS A 313 0.14 -10.52 -6.69
C LYS A 313 0.92 -10.15 -5.43
N ALA A 314 0.28 -9.43 -4.51
CA ALA A 314 0.94 -9.01 -3.26
C ALA A 314 1.46 -10.22 -2.47
N MET A 315 2.71 -10.15 -2.04
CA MET A 315 3.27 -11.01 -1.00
C MET A 315 2.81 -10.47 0.37
N GLY A 316 3.05 -11.20 1.42
CA GLY A 316 2.78 -10.73 2.77
C GLY A 316 2.12 -11.76 3.65
N ALA A 317 1.98 -11.43 4.95
CA ALA A 317 1.59 -12.38 5.99
C ALA A 317 0.23 -13.05 5.76
N ARG A 318 -0.68 -12.40 5.01
CA ARG A 318 -1.99 -12.96 4.59
C ARG A 318 -2.14 -13.09 3.09
N GLY A 319 -1.08 -12.83 2.31
CA GLY A 319 -1.04 -13.13 0.88
C GLY A 319 -1.05 -14.64 0.67
N LYS A 320 -1.53 -15.07 -0.48
CA LYS A 320 -1.35 -16.46 -0.90
C LYS A 320 0.14 -16.73 -1.03
N SER A 321 0.55 -17.92 -0.60
CA SER A 321 1.94 -18.38 -0.76
C SER A 321 2.29 -18.59 -2.23
N LEU A 322 3.58 -18.77 -2.53
CA LEU A 322 4.02 -19.16 -3.87
C LEU A 322 3.31 -20.43 -4.34
N THR A 323 3.15 -21.42 -3.45
CA THR A 323 2.47 -22.68 -3.73
C THR A 323 0.97 -22.50 -4.01
N ASP A 324 0.29 -21.58 -3.33
CA ASP A 324 -1.12 -21.27 -3.60
C ASP A 324 -1.30 -20.62 -4.97
N TRP A 325 -0.37 -19.73 -5.35
CA TRP A 325 -0.40 -19.12 -6.67
C TRP A 325 -0.02 -20.13 -7.76
N ALA A 326 0.92 -21.02 -7.49
CA ALA A 326 1.30 -22.13 -8.38
C ALA A 326 0.10 -23.05 -8.67
N ARG A 327 -0.68 -23.42 -7.66
CA ARG A 327 -1.92 -24.19 -7.86
C ARG A 327 -2.96 -23.46 -8.72
N LYS A 328 -3.03 -22.12 -8.58
CA LYS A 328 -3.97 -21.32 -9.37
C LYS A 328 -3.51 -21.08 -10.80
N TYR A 329 -2.21 -20.98 -11.01
CA TYR A 329 -1.56 -20.69 -12.29
C TYR A 329 -0.48 -21.74 -12.59
N PRO A 330 -0.86 -23.03 -12.79
CA PRO A 330 0.10 -24.14 -12.90
C PRO A 330 1.03 -24.03 -14.13
N ASP A 331 0.55 -23.37 -15.18
CA ASP A 331 1.28 -23.22 -16.45
C ASP A 331 2.04 -21.88 -16.55
N HIS A 332 2.12 -21.12 -15.48
CA HIS A 332 2.79 -19.81 -15.47
C HIS A 332 4.14 -19.87 -14.77
N ALA A 333 5.06 -19.01 -15.19
CA ALA A 333 6.25 -18.71 -14.42
C ALA A 333 5.90 -17.71 -13.30
N ILE A 334 6.21 -18.06 -12.04
CA ILE A 334 5.90 -17.19 -10.90
C ILE A 334 7.20 -16.84 -10.15
N PHE A 335 7.60 -15.60 -10.25
CA PHE A 335 8.80 -15.09 -9.58
C PHE A 335 8.44 -14.40 -8.27
N ALA A 336 9.18 -14.70 -7.21
CA ALA A 336 9.14 -14.04 -5.92
C ALA A 336 10.52 -13.46 -5.60
N GLY A 337 10.67 -12.14 -5.61
CA GLY A 337 11.93 -11.46 -5.31
C GLY A 337 12.04 -11.01 -3.86
N HIS A 338 13.24 -10.55 -3.48
CA HIS A 338 13.49 -9.95 -2.18
C HIS A 338 12.73 -8.61 -2.06
N PRO A 339 12.05 -8.34 -0.93
CA PRO A 339 11.50 -7.02 -0.65
C PRO A 339 12.59 -5.95 -0.61
N ILE A 340 12.27 -4.74 -1.06
CA ILE A 340 13.16 -3.58 -0.93
C ILE A 340 13.20 -3.21 0.55
N SER A 341 14.39 -2.89 1.08
CA SER A 341 14.52 -2.36 2.43
C SER A 341 13.95 -0.93 2.54
N GLY A 342 13.60 -0.50 3.75
CA GLY A 342 13.16 0.88 4.00
C GLY A 342 14.20 1.90 3.54
N ASP A 343 15.47 1.68 3.85
CA ASP A 343 16.54 2.59 3.44
C ASP A 343 16.73 2.66 1.92
N GLU A 344 16.69 1.52 1.21
CA GLU A 344 16.73 1.51 -0.25
C GLU A 344 15.53 2.25 -0.84
N PHE A 345 14.34 2.06 -0.26
CA PHE A 345 13.14 2.76 -0.69
C PHE A 345 13.28 4.28 -0.55
N PHE A 346 13.64 4.77 0.64
CA PHE A 346 13.80 6.20 0.88
C PHE A 346 14.88 6.80 0.00
N THR A 347 16.05 6.17 -0.08
CA THR A 347 17.17 6.65 -0.91
C THR A 347 16.76 6.83 -2.37
N LEU A 348 16.06 5.84 -2.96
CA LEU A 348 15.60 5.92 -4.34
C LEU A 348 14.64 7.08 -4.57
N ILE A 349 13.69 7.28 -3.67
CA ILE A 349 12.67 8.30 -3.84
C ILE A 349 13.25 9.70 -3.60
N GLU A 350 14.14 9.85 -2.62
CA GLU A 350 14.88 11.09 -2.39
C GLU A 350 15.74 11.48 -3.61
N GLU A 351 16.30 10.48 -4.32
CA GLU A 351 16.98 10.65 -5.61
C GLU A 351 16.01 10.86 -6.79
N ARG A 352 14.69 10.95 -6.54
CA ARG A 352 13.64 11.10 -7.55
C ARG A 352 13.59 9.97 -8.59
N LYS A 353 14.02 8.78 -8.22
CA LYS A 353 13.94 7.57 -9.04
C LYS A 353 12.62 6.87 -8.77
N LEU A 354 11.92 6.49 -9.84
CA LEU A 354 10.67 5.74 -9.75
C LEU A 354 10.93 4.24 -9.80
N LEU A 355 10.17 3.50 -9.01
CA LEU A 355 10.12 2.05 -9.08
C LEU A 355 9.19 1.58 -10.20
N PRO A 356 9.44 0.40 -10.79
CA PRO A 356 8.45 -0.26 -11.62
C PRO A 356 7.12 -0.46 -10.86
N PRO A 357 5.97 -0.48 -11.54
CA PRO A 357 4.69 -0.68 -10.89
C PRO A 357 4.66 -1.97 -10.08
N LYS A 358 3.99 -1.91 -8.92
CA LYS A 358 3.85 -3.08 -8.03
C LYS A 358 5.20 -3.65 -7.56
N SER A 359 6.16 -2.80 -7.28
CA SER A 359 7.45 -3.18 -6.69
C SER A 359 7.39 -3.26 -5.17
N THR A 360 6.48 -2.52 -4.54
CA THR A 360 6.32 -2.43 -3.08
C THR A 360 4.88 -2.65 -2.65
N CYS A 361 4.70 -3.36 -1.56
CA CYS A 361 3.44 -3.58 -0.91
C CYS A 361 3.56 -3.18 0.56
N PHE A 362 2.92 -2.08 0.95
CA PHE A 362 3.00 -1.60 2.33
C PHE A 362 1.99 -2.28 3.25
N TYR A 363 2.44 -2.64 4.44
CA TYR A 363 1.63 -3.10 5.56
C TYR A 363 1.90 -2.22 6.80
N PRO A 364 0.90 -2.01 7.67
CA PRO A 364 -0.47 -2.50 7.57
C PRO A 364 -1.28 -1.84 6.45
N ARG A 365 -2.30 -2.53 5.95
CA ARG A 365 -3.26 -1.98 5.00
C ARG A 365 -4.24 -1.07 5.71
N ILE A 366 -4.34 0.18 5.31
CA ILE A 366 -5.31 1.10 5.90
C ILE A 366 -6.72 0.73 5.39
N PRO A 367 -7.68 0.44 6.29
CA PRO A 367 -9.04 0.13 5.91
C PRO A 367 -9.78 1.37 5.37
N SER A 368 -10.73 1.14 4.45
CA SER A 368 -11.60 2.19 3.94
C SER A 368 -12.77 2.45 4.90
N GLY A 369 -13.31 3.67 4.92
CA GLY A 369 -14.57 4.01 5.59
C GLY A 369 -14.48 4.28 7.08
N LEU A 370 -13.31 4.27 7.70
CA LEU A 370 -13.18 4.53 9.13
C LEU A 370 -13.22 6.02 9.47
N VAL A 371 -12.53 6.85 8.70
CA VAL A 371 -12.58 8.32 8.79
C VAL A 371 -12.71 8.85 7.37
N VAL A 372 -13.91 9.26 7.00
CA VAL A 372 -14.25 9.68 5.64
C VAL A 372 -14.20 11.20 5.53
N TYR A 373 -13.45 11.69 4.55
CA TYR A 373 -13.49 13.08 4.16
C TYR A 373 -14.61 13.27 3.13
N ASP A 374 -15.78 13.71 3.63
CA ASP A 374 -16.96 14.05 2.81
C ASP A 374 -16.93 15.55 2.51
N TRP A 375 -16.63 15.91 1.29
CA TRP A 375 -16.47 17.31 0.91
C TRP A 375 -17.81 18.10 0.85
N ASN A 376 -18.96 17.43 0.83
CA ASN A 376 -20.26 18.11 0.94
C ASN A 376 -20.58 18.52 2.39
N LYS A 377 -19.92 17.87 3.37
CA LYS A 377 -20.14 18.08 4.80
C LYS A 377 -19.00 18.82 5.48
N SER A 378 -17.81 18.69 4.92
CA SER A 378 -16.60 19.33 5.44
C SER A 378 -16.49 20.76 4.90
N ARG A 379 -16.93 21.72 5.67
CA ARG A 379 -16.67 23.15 5.36
C ARG A 379 -15.30 23.51 5.94
N TYR A 380 -14.45 24.16 5.13
CA TYR A 380 -13.16 24.73 5.57
C TYR A 380 -13.36 26.04 6.34
#